data_66e7d31d5c3cdfc1bfb04b21cfeeb4b6
#
_entry.id   66e7d31d5c3cdfc1bfb04b21cfeeb4b6
#
_cell.length_a   1.000
_cell.length_b   1.000
_cell.length_c   1.000
_cell.angle_alpha   90.00
_cell.angle_beta   90.00
_cell.angle_gamma   90.00
#
_symmetry.space_group_name_H-M   'P 1'
#
loop_
_entity.id
_entity.type
_entity.pdbx_description
1 polymer ?
#
loop_
_entity_poly.entity_id
_entity_poly.type
_entity_poly.pdbx_seq_one_letter_code
_entity_poly.pdbx_strand_id
1 'polypeptide(L)'
;SIFKPHICFIINTMNIGAHIPSKNAIDEISYRKGDTFQIFISSPQMWKSPKPREDIEILQDFGGNIYVHAPYLINVATQNNKVRHPSRKLLKDTCKVASTFGAKGVIVHGGSVGEGGDIGAGYDNWRKALEHVEDTGMKVLVENTAGGKNSVARYMDSIERLWEVIGHLNVGLCLDTCHTWAGGIP
;
A
#
# COMPACT_ATOMS: atom_id res chain seq x y z
N SER A 1 -21.13 48.73 1.27
CA SER A 1 -21.20 47.31 0.91
C SER A 1 -20.01 46.60 1.53
N ILE A 2 -20.25 45.89 2.63
CA ILE A 2 -19.22 45.20 3.42
C ILE A 2 -19.10 43.79 2.89
N PHE A 3 -18.04 43.47 2.16
CA PHE A 3 -17.67 42.11 1.82
C PHE A 3 -17.26 41.39 3.11
N LYS A 4 -18.12 40.50 3.63
CA LYS A 4 -17.69 39.51 4.62
C LYS A 4 -16.99 38.37 3.87
N PRO A 5 -15.71 38.10 4.12
CA PRO A 5 -15.08 36.89 3.58
C PRO A 5 -15.73 35.68 4.24
N HIS A 6 -16.37 34.84 3.43
CA HIS A 6 -16.79 33.53 3.87
C HIS A 6 -15.51 32.70 4.00
N ILE A 7 -14.96 32.63 5.20
CA ILE A 7 -13.91 31.66 5.53
C ILE A 7 -14.60 30.31 5.61
N CYS A 8 -14.53 29.55 4.54
CA CYS A 8 -14.91 28.15 4.53
C CYS A 8 -13.81 27.38 5.27
N PHE A 9 -14.02 27.08 6.54
CA PHE A 9 -13.18 26.10 7.24
C PHE A 9 -13.49 24.73 6.65
N ILE A 10 -12.65 24.25 5.74
CA ILE A 10 -12.61 22.84 5.39
C ILE A 10 -11.96 22.15 6.60
N ILE A 11 -12.80 21.69 7.52
CA ILE A 11 -12.34 20.77 8.56
C ILE A 11 -12.13 19.44 7.85
N ASN A 12 -10.93 19.19 7.36
CA ASN A 12 -10.50 17.87 6.98
C ASN A 12 -10.43 17.04 8.28
N THR A 13 -11.47 16.30 8.56
CA THR A 13 -11.45 15.33 9.65
C THR A 13 -10.45 14.25 9.27
N MET A 14 -9.45 14.04 10.12
CA MET A 14 -8.50 12.96 9.96
C MET A 14 -9.21 11.63 10.26
N ASN A 15 -9.12 10.69 9.31
CA ASN A 15 -9.64 9.35 9.52
C ASN A 15 -8.70 8.59 10.46
N ILE A 16 -9.28 7.90 11.46
CA ILE A 16 -8.54 7.15 12.46
C ILE A 16 -8.99 5.70 12.45
N GLY A 17 -8.04 4.78 12.50
CA GLY A 17 -8.38 3.37 12.46
C GLY A 17 -7.26 2.44 12.93
N ALA A 18 -7.37 1.18 12.54
CA ALA A 18 -6.44 0.15 12.96
C ALA A 18 -6.22 -0.92 11.89
N HIS A 19 -5.11 -1.63 12.00
CA HIS A 19 -4.97 -2.94 11.36
C HIS A 19 -5.76 -3.97 12.18
N ILE A 20 -6.70 -4.66 11.54
CA ILE A 20 -7.64 -5.56 12.22
C ILE A 20 -7.68 -6.93 11.51
N PRO A 21 -8.18 -7.98 12.18
CA PRO A 21 -8.46 -9.25 11.53
C PRO A 21 -9.43 -9.08 10.35
N SER A 22 -9.17 -9.79 9.27
CA SER A 22 -10.01 -9.73 8.06
C SER A 22 -11.42 -10.34 8.27
N LYS A 23 -11.54 -11.25 9.24
CA LYS A 23 -12.83 -11.84 9.63
C LYS A 23 -13.59 -10.87 10.54
N ASN A 24 -14.85 -10.62 10.23
CA ASN A 24 -15.72 -9.69 10.98
C ASN A 24 -15.13 -8.27 11.07
N ALA A 25 -14.50 -7.79 9.98
CA ALA A 25 -13.77 -6.52 9.97
C ALA A 25 -14.65 -5.32 10.36
N ILE A 26 -15.93 -5.32 9.96
CA ILE A 26 -16.84 -4.22 10.28
C ILE A 26 -17.18 -4.18 11.78
N ASP A 27 -17.43 -5.33 12.41
CA ASP A 27 -17.68 -5.39 13.86
C ASP A 27 -16.43 -4.96 14.64
N GLU A 28 -15.25 -5.39 14.19
CA GLU A 28 -13.97 -5.06 14.81
C GLU A 28 -13.67 -3.56 14.76
N ILE A 29 -13.88 -2.90 13.62
CA ILE A 29 -13.64 -1.47 13.50
C ILE A 29 -14.71 -0.65 14.23
N SER A 30 -15.97 -1.09 14.21
CA SER A 30 -17.07 -0.46 14.93
C SER A 30 -16.82 -0.50 16.45
N TYR A 31 -16.38 -1.63 16.99
CA TYR A 31 -15.98 -1.74 18.38
C TYR A 31 -14.88 -0.75 18.77
N ARG A 32 -13.92 -0.50 17.86
CA ARG A 32 -12.83 0.46 18.05
C ARG A 32 -13.22 1.91 17.78
N LYS A 33 -14.45 2.16 17.31
CA LYS A 33 -14.96 3.48 16.92
C LYS A 33 -14.08 4.15 15.85
N GLY A 34 -13.47 3.35 14.96
CA GLY A 34 -12.68 3.82 13.85
C GLY A 34 -13.53 4.05 12.60
N ASP A 35 -13.06 4.91 11.72
CA ASP A 35 -13.65 5.21 10.41
C ASP A 35 -12.77 4.74 9.24
N THR A 36 -11.67 4.08 9.55
CA THR A 36 -10.76 3.46 8.57
C THR A 36 -10.14 2.19 9.13
N PHE A 37 -9.80 1.25 8.25
CA PHE A 37 -9.07 0.06 8.70
C PHE A 37 -8.19 -0.52 7.59
N GLN A 38 -7.21 -1.31 8.03
CA GLN A 38 -6.33 -2.11 7.19
C GLN A 38 -6.49 -3.59 7.50
N ILE A 39 -6.51 -4.42 6.46
CA ILE A 39 -6.61 -5.89 6.58
C ILE A 39 -5.64 -6.60 5.64
N PHE A 40 -5.29 -7.84 5.99
CA PHE A 40 -4.79 -8.81 5.02
C PHE A 40 -5.96 -9.57 4.41
N ILE A 41 -5.95 -9.77 3.09
CA ILE A 41 -6.95 -10.60 2.38
C ILE A 41 -6.43 -11.97 1.96
N SER A 42 -5.17 -12.23 2.26
CA SER A 42 -4.53 -13.56 2.17
C SER A 42 -3.50 -13.70 3.28
N SER A 43 -2.94 -14.90 3.45
CA SER A 43 -1.88 -15.10 4.45
C SER A 43 -0.67 -14.19 4.16
N PRO A 44 -0.22 -13.39 5.14
CA PRO A 44 0.89 -12.45 4.93
C PRO A 44 2.25 -13.12 4.68
N GLN A 45 2.37 -14.42 4.99
CA GLN A 45 3.62 -15.18 4.90
C GLN A 45 3.59 -16.28 3.83
N MET A 46 2.62 -16.28 2.92
CA MET A 46 2.47 -17.35 1.92
C MET A 46 2.34 -16.77 0.51
N TRP A 47 2.93 -17.44 -0.47
CA TRP A 47 2.74 -17.18 -1.90
C TRP A 47 1.38 -17.71 -2.38
N LYS A 48 0.31 -17.21 -1.77
CA LYS A 48 -1.05 -17.64 -2.10
C LYS A 48 -1.90 -16.45 -2.49
N SER A 49 -2.43 -16.47 -3.69
CA SER A 49 -3.37 -15.45 -4.16
C SER A 49 -4.62 -15.40 -3.28
N PRO A 50 -5.13 -14.20 -2.99
CA PRO A 50 -6.38 -14.06 -2.25
C PRO A 50 -7.54 -14.70 -3.04
N LYS A 51 -8.51 -15.21 -2.29
CA LYS A 51 -9.77 -15.68 -2.86
C LYS A 51 -10.78 -14.52 -2.94
N PRO A 52 -11.75 -14.58 -3.84
CA PRO A 52 -12.91 -13.69 -3.77
C PRO A 52 -13.53 -13.72 -2.37
N ARG A 53 -13.99 -12.58 -1.88
CA ARG A 53 -14.60 -12.46 -0.55
C ARG A 53 -16.10 -12.71 -0.65
N GLU A 54 -16.66 -13.30 0.41
CA GLU A 54 -18.11 -13.55 0.53
C GLU A 54 -18.86 -12.34 1.12
N ASP A 55 -18.14 -11.43 1.77
CA ASP A 55 -18.66 -10.23 2.46
C ASP A 55 -18.47 -8.93 1.67
N ILE A 56 -18.38 -9.01 0.34
CA ILE A 56 -18.13 -7.84 -0.54
C ILE A 56 -19.15 -6.73 -0.30
N GLU A 57 -20.43 -7.06 -0.28
CA GLU A 57 -21.52 -6.09 -0.10
C GLU A 57 -21.40 -5.37 1.24
N ILE A 58 -21.13 -6.10 2.31
CA ILE A 58 -20.93 -5.54 3.66
C ILE A 58 -19.75 -4.56 3.70
N LEU A 59 -18.65 -4.90 3.00
CA LEU A 59 -17.49 -4.04 2.90
C LEU A 59 -17.74 -2.80 2.03
N GLN A 60 -18.50 -2.93 0.95
CA GLN A 60 -18.89 -1.81 0.09
C GLN A 60 -19.80 -0.81 0.82
N ASP A 61 -20.67 -1.29 1.71
CA ASP A 61 -21.57 -0.47 2.53
C ASP A 61 -20.86 0.24 3.70
N PHE A 62 -19.60 -0.11 3.97
CA PHE A 62 -18.81 0.60 4.98
C PHE A 62 -18.52 2.03 4.54
N GLY A 63 -19.06 3.00 5.26
CA GLY A 63 -18.93 4.43 4.93
C GLY A 63 -17.55 5.05 5.15
N GLY A 64 -16.58 4.27 5.63
CA GLY A 64 -15.20 4.71 5.88
C GLY A 64 -14.21 4.23 4.82
N ASN A 65 -12.92 4.23 5.15
CA ASN A 65 -11.86 3.82 4.24
C ASN A 65 -11.33 2.42 4.58
N ILE A 66 -11.19 1.60 3.55
CA ILE A 66 -10.61 0.26 3.64
C ILE A 66 -9.27 0.25 2.90
N TYR A 67 -8.23 -0.23 3.56
CA TYR A 67 -6.92 -0.48 2.96
C TYR A 67 -6.57 -1.97 3.06
N VAL A 68 -5.86 -2.47 2.07
CA VAL A 68 -5.38 -3.85 2.05
C VAL A 68 -3.87 -3.84 2.16
N HIS A 69 -3.31 -4.55 3.13
CA HIS A 69 -1.87 -4.79 3.17
C HIS A 69 -1.54 -6.05 2.35
N ALA A 70 -0.63 -5.91 1.41
CA ALA A 70 -0.14 -7.03 0.61
C ALA A 70 0.75 -7.96 1.45
N PRO A 71 0.88 -9.25 1.08
CA PRO A 71 1.77 -10.16 1.79
C PRO A 71 3.21 -9.67 1.90
N TYR A 72 3.84 -9.89 3.03
CA TYR A 72 5.23 -9.47 3.31
C TYR A 72 6.28 -10.07 2.37
N LEU A 73 5.96 -11.18 1.72
CA LEU A 73 6.85 -11.85 0.77
C LEU A 73 7.04 -11.07 -0.53
N ILE A 74 6.15 -10.14 -0.83
CA ILE A 74 6.21 -9.34 -2.05
C ILE A 74 7.44 -8.43 -2.01
N ASN A 75 8.31 -8.61 -3.01
CA ASN A 75 9.42 -7.71 -3.29
C ASN A 75 9.51 -7.48 -4.80
N VAL A 76 8.82 -6.45 -5.28
CA VAL A 76 8.80 -6.13 -6.70
C VAL A 76 10.08 -5.44 -7.17
N ALA A 77 10.85 -4.85 -6.24
CA ALA A 77 12.11 -4.17 -6.54
C ALA A 77 13.25 -5.13 -6.91
N THR A 78 13.21 -6.36 -6.41
CA THR A 78 14.34 -7.31 -6.53
C THR A 78 14.72 -7.63 -7.96
N GLN A 79 16.02 -7.84 -8.20
CA GLN A 79 16.54 -8.33 -9.48
C GLN A 79 16.39 -9.86 -9.64
N ASN A 80 16.09 -10.57 -8.55
CA ASN A 80 15.86 -12.01 -8.58
C ASN A 80 14.50 -12.33 -9.24
N ASN A 81 14.52 -12.86 -10.45
CA ASN A 81 13.32 -13.23 -11.21
C ASN A 81 12.43 -14.24 -10.50
N LYS A 82 13.02 -15.17 -9.71
CA LYS A 82 12.26 -16.19 -8.95
C LYS A 82 11.41 -15.58 -7.83
N VAL A 83 11.72 -14.36 -7.40
CA VAL A 83 10.95 -13.60 -6.41
C VAL A 83 10.12 -12.52 -7.10
N ARG A 84 10.69 -11.79 -8.05
CA ARG A 84 10.05 -10.64 -8.69
C ARG A 84 8.78 -11.03 -9.47
N HIS A 85 8.82 -12.08 -10.28
CA HIS A 85 7.65 -12.47 -11.06
C HIS A 85 6.48 -12.96 -10.18
N PRO A 86 6.69 -13.85 -9.19
CA PRO A 86 5.63 -14.18 -8.24
C PRO A 86 5.13 -12.95 -7.47
N SER A 87 6.02 -12.02 -7.09
CA SER A 87 5.63 -10.77 -6.42
C SER A 87 4.68 -9.93 -7.24
N ARG A 88 4.97 -9.71 -8.53
CA ARG A 88 4.09 -8.95 -9.44
C ARG A 88 2.74 -9.64 -9.62
N LYS A 89 2.75 -10.96 -9.78
CA LYS A 89 1.50 -11.72 -9.90
C LYS A 89 0.66 -11.60 -8.64
N LEU A 90 1.26 -11.82 -7.47
CA LEU A 90 0.55 -11.77 -6.19
C LEU A 90 0.02 -10.35 -5.89
N LEU A 91 0.80 -9.32 -6.21
CA LEU A 91 0.34 -7.92 -6.11
C LEU A 91 -0.88 -7.69 -7.00
N LYS A 92 -0.84 -8.11 -8.27
CA LYS A 92 -1.97 -7.97 -9.20
C LYS A 92 -3.22 -8.70 -8.70
N ASP A 93 -3.07 -9.93 -8.23
CA ASP A 93 -4.19 -10.71 -7.69
C ASP A 93 -4.77 -10.03 -6.43
N THR A 94 -3.91 -9.45 -5.57
CA THR A 94 -4.33 -8.67 -4.40
C THR A 94 -5.10 -7.41 -4.81
N CYS A 95 -4.59 -6.65 -5.79
CA CYS A 95 -5.26 -5.46 -6.32
C CYS A 95 -6.63 -5.79 -6.91
N LYS A 96 -6.75 -6.87 -7.69
CA LYS A 96 -8.01 -7.34 -8.26
C LYS A 96 -9.06 -7.64 -7.19
N VAL A 97 -8.69 -8.36 -6.13
CA VAL A 97 -9.66 -8.67 -5.07
C VAL A 97 -9.98 -7.41 -4.25
N ALA A 98 -9.00 -6.57 -3.94
CA ALA A 98 -9.19 -5.31 -3.22
C ALA A 98 -10.16 -4.37 -3.94
N SER A 99 -10.11 -4.32 -5.28
CA SER A 99 -11.01 -3.47 -6.08
C SER A 99 -12.46 -3.91 -6.00
N THR A 100 -12.74 -5.20 -5.78
CA THR A 100 -14.13 -5.72 -5.76
C THR A 100 -14.97 -5.16 -4.61
N PHE A 101 -14.35 -4.79 -3.51
CA PHE A 101 -15.04 -4.21 -2.34
C PHE A 101 -14.70 -2.74 -2.08
N GLY A 102 -14.13 -2.04 -3.07
CA GLY A 102 -13.92 -0.60 -3.01
C GLY A 102 -12.80 -0.15 -2.08
N ALA A 103 -11.77 -0.98 -1.85
CA ALA A 103 -10.59 -0.57 -1.10
C ALA A 103 -9.96 0.70 -1.69
N LYS A 104 -9.46 1.58 -0.85
CA LYS A 104 -8.84 2.85 -1.24
C LYS A 104 -7.39 2.69 -1.73
N GLY A 105 -6.76 1.58 -1.37
CA GLY A 105 -5.40 1.26 -1.82
C GLY A 105 -4.89 -0.06 -1.29
N VAL A 106 -3.85 -0.58 -1.96
CA VAL A 106 -3.08 -1.76 -1.55
C VAL A 106 -1.71 -1.31 -1.10
N ILE A 107 -1.38 -1.54 0.17
CA ILE A 107 -0.11 -1.16 0.79
C ILE A 107 0.91 -2.27 0.54
N VAL A 108 2.09 -1.87 0.09
CA VAL A 108 3.19 -2.79 -0.27
C VAL A 108 4.50 -2.21 0.22
N HIS A 109 5.30 -2.99 0.93
CA HIS A 109 6.66 -2.59 1.31
C HIS A 109 7.49 -2.23 0.07
N GLY A 110 8.29 -1.18 0.16
CA GLY A 110 9.15 -0.72 -0.95
C GLY A 110 10.11 -1.79 -1.49
N GLY A 111 10.51 -2.70 -0.62
CA GLY A 111 11.40 -3.81 -1.00
C GLY A 111 12.85 -3.38 -1.20
N SER A 112 13.66 -4.31 -1.69
CA SER A 112 15.11 -4.15 -1.81
C SER A 112 15.63 -4.91 -3.02
N VAL A 113 16.68 -4.38 -3.66
CA VAL A 113 17.41 -5.10 -4.72
C VAL A 113 18.42 -6.10 -4.16
N GLY A 114 18.69 -6.04 -2.85
CA GLY A 114 19.64 -6.90 -2.18
C GLY A 114 21.08 -6.36 -2.23
N GLU A 115 22.00 -7.11 -1.63
CA GLU A 115 23.41 -6.76 -1.58
C GLU A 115 24.03 -6.78 -2.98
N GLY A 116 24.77 -5.73 -3.31
CA GLY A 116 25.39 -5.58 -4.64
C GLY A 116 24.43 -5.36 -5.81
N GLY A 117 23.11 -5.27 -5.55
CA GLY A 117 22.12 -4.99 -6.57
C GLY A 117 22.08 -3.53 -6.99
N ASP A 118 21.68 -3.29 -8.23
CA ASP A 118 21.47 -1.96 -8.81
C ASP A 118 20.14 -1.37 -8.34
N ILE A 119 20.20 -0.28 -7.58
CA ILE A 119 19.00 0.39 -7.06
C ILE A 119 18.16 1.02 -8.18
N GLY A 120 18.79 1.49 -9.27
CA GLY A 120 18.08 2.01 -10.43
C GLY A 120 17.21 0.95 -11.10
N ALA A 121 17.73 -0.29 -11.20
CA ALA A 121 16.93 -1.42 -11.66
C ALA A 121 15.75 -1.72 -10.71
N GLY A 122 15.90 -1.45 -9.41
CA GLY A 122 14.81 -1.55 -8.42
C GLY A 122 13.68 -0.56 -8.70
N TYR A 123 14.01 0.68 -9.01
CA TYR A 123 13.03 1.71 -9.39
C TYR A 123 12.29 1.35 -10.70
N ASP A 124 13.01 0.90 -11.73
CA ASP A 124 12.40 0.44 -12.98
C ASP A 124 11.52 -0.81 -12.78
N ASN A 125 11.91 -1.71 -11.87
CA ASN A 125 11.10 -2.85 -11.50
C ASN A 125 9.78 -2.44 -10.82
N TRP A 126 9.78 -1.38 -10.00
CA TRP A 126 8.58 -0.78 -9.44
C TRP A 126 7.67 -0.20 -10.53
N ARG A 127 8.22 0.59 -11.46
CA ARG A 127 7.46 1.12 -12.61
C ARG A 127 6.74 0.00 -13.35
N LYS A 128 7.47 -1.05 -13.73
CA LYS A 128 6.90 -2.23 -14.42
C LYS A 128 5.86 -2.99 -13.59
N ALA A 129 5.98 -2.97 -12.25
CA ALA A 129 4.99 -3.60 -11.40
C ALA A 129 3.69 -2.79 -11.35
N LEU A 130 3.78 -1.44 -11.30
CA LEU A 130 2.61 -0.56 -11.33
C LEU A 130 1.89 -0.61 -12.67
N GLU A 131 2.63 -0.57 -13.80
CA GLU A 131 2.06 -0.78 -15.14
C GLU A 131 1.34 -2.14 -15.25
N HIS A 132 1.89 -3.18 -14.62
CA HIS A 132 1.27 -4.51 -14.64
C HIS A 132 -0.06 -4.60 -13.88
N VAL A 133 -0.30 -3.73 -12.90
CA VAL A 133 -1.54 -3.68 -12.10
C VAL A 133 -2.51 -2.59 -12.53
N GLU A 134 -2.15 -1.77 -13.50
CA GLU A 134 -2.92 -0.60 -13.96
C GLU A 134 -4.37 -0.97 -14.34
N ASP A 135 -4.56 -2.10 -15.01
CA ASP A 135 -5.86 -2.61 -15.44
C ASP A 135 -6.82 -2.94 -14.28
N THR A 136 -6.32 -3.00 -13.06
CA THR A 136 -7.15 -3.20 -11.86
C THR A 136 -7.80 -1.93 -11.35
N GLY A 137 -7.35 -0.75 -11.79
CA GLY A 137 -7.74 0.56 -11.29
C GLY A 137 -7.33 0.85 -9.84
N MET A 138 -6.71 -0.13 -9.16
CA MET A 138 -6.36 -0.03 -7.74
C MET A 138 -5.12 0.85 -7.54
N LYS A 139 -5.19 1.79 -6.60
CA LYS A 139 -4.03 2.55 -6.15
C LYS A 139 -3.09 1.68 -5.33
N VAL A 140 -1.80 1.68 -5.65
CA VAL A 140 -0.76 1.03 -4.84
C VAL A 140 -0.12 2.07 -3.93
N LEU A 141 0.02 1.74 -2.65
CA LEU A 141 0.66 2.59 -1.65
C LEU A 141 2.00 1.96 -1.27
N VAL A 142 3.09 2.59 -1.69
CA VAL A 142 4.44 2.12 -1.33
C VAL A 142 4.72 2.50 0.11
N GLU A 143 5.00 1.50 0.94
CA GLU A 143 5.36 1.72 2.34
C GLU A 143 6.87 1.83 2.49
N ASN A 144 7.32 2.86 3.24
CA ASN A 144 8.73 2.97 3.60
C ASN A 144 9.17 1.80 4.49
N THR A 145 10.45 1.42 4.42
CA THR A 145 10.97 0.22 5.08
C THR A 145 12.11 0.54 6.05
N ALA A 146 12.16 -0.18 7.17
CA ALA A 146 13.17 0.01 8.21
C ALA A 146 14.55 -0.52 7.83
N GLY A 147 14.65 -1.49 6.94
CA GLY A 147 15.88 -2.20 6.68
C GLY A 147 15.97 -2.78 5.27
N GLY A 148 17.04 -3.54 5.09
CA GLY A 148 17.41 -4.13 3.80
C GLY A 148 18.56 -3.36 3.15
N LYS A 149 19.56 -4.10 2.65
CA LYS A 149 20.63 -3.52 1.82
C LYS A 149 20.03 -3.09 0.50
N ASN A 150 20.32 -1.87 0.06
CA ASN A 150 19.78 -1.27 -1.16
C ASN A 150 18.24 -1.31 -1.21
N SER A 151 17.61 -0.92 -0.09
CA SER A 151 16.16 -0.75 0.00
C SER A 151 15.74 0.49 -0.79
N VAL A 152 14.70 0.36 -1.63
CA VAL A 152 14.30 1.43 -2.55
C VAL A 152 13.42 2.50 -1.88
N ALA A 153 12.90 2.23 -0.67
CA ALA A 153 12.05 3.15 0.07
C ALA A 153 12.43 3.24 1.56
N ARG A 154 13.72 3.31 1.86
CA ARG A 154 14.21 3.41 3.25
C ARG A 154 14.56 4.85 3.63
N TYR A 155 15.31 5.55 2.79
CA TYR A 155 15.79 6.92 3.03
C TYR A 155 15.03 7.91 2.16
N MET A 156 14.96 9.16 2.60
CA MET A 156 14.23 10.20 1.87
C MET A 156 14.73 10.36 0.43
N ASP A 157 16.03 10.40 0.23
CA ASP A 157 16.64 10.50 -1.11
C ASP A 157 16.32 9.28 -2.00
N SER A 158 16.21 8.09 -1.44
CA SER A 158 15.80 6.90 -2.20
C SER A 158 14.31 6.92 -2.54
N ILE A 159 13.47 7.46 -1.65
CA ILE A 159 12.05 7.67 -1.90
C ILE A 159 11.85 8.74 -2.99
N GLU A 160 12.56 9.86 -2.92
CA GLU A 160 12.52 10.91 -3.94
C GLU A 160 12.86 10.37 -5.33
N ARG A 161 13.97 9.63 -5.46
CA ARG A 161 14.37 8.98 -6.72
C ARG A 161 13.36 7.93 -7.21
N LEU A 162 12.77 7.17 -6.30
CA LEU A 162 11.68 6.26 -6.67
C LEU A 162 10.51 7.05 -7.25
N TRP A 163 10.13 8.18 -6.61
CA TRP A 163 9.01 9.01 -7.06
C TRP A 163 9.26 9.69 -8.40
N GLU A 164 10.50 10.06 -8.73
CA GLU A 164 10.86 10.54 -10.07
C GLU A 164 10.49 9.52 -11.16
N VAL A 165 10.58 8.22 -10.84
CA VAL A 165 10.31 7.13 -11.78
C VAL A 165 8.84 6.71 -11.81
N ILE A 166 8.14 6.73 -10.66
CA ILE A 166 6.80 6.16 -10.54
C ILE A 166 5.69 7.17 -10.22
N GLY A 167 6.03 8.38 -9.81
CA GLY A 167 5.05 9.35 -9.26
C GLY A 167 3.97 9.80 -10.24
N HIS A 168 4.14 9.56 -11.54
CA HIS A 168 3.14 9.83 -12.58
C HIS A 168 2.10 8.69 -12.75
N LEU A 169 2.29 7.56 -12.08
CA LEU A 169 1.40 6.40 -12.11
C LEU A 169 0.37 6.45 -10.97
N ASN A 170 -0.58 5.52 -10.96
CA ASN A 170 -1.58 5.43 -9.88
C ASN A 170 -0.97 4.87 -8.58
N VAL A 171 -0.10 5.66 -7.95
CA VAL A 171 0.67 5.31 -6.75
C VAL A 171 0.52 6.37 -5.66
N GLY A 172 0.75 5.98 -4.42
CA GLY A 172 0.84 6.86 -3.25
C GLY A 172 1.85 6.33 -2.25
N LEU A 173 2.14 7.12 -1.22
CA LEU A 173 3.03 6.75 -0.11
C LEU A 173 2.19 6.29 1.09
N CYS A 174 2.60 5.20 1.71
CA CYS A 174 2.20 4.81 3.06
C CYS A 174 3.38 5.08 4.00
N LEU A 175 3.25 6.05 4.90
CA LEU A 175 4.30 6.36 5.85
C LEU A 175 4.12 5.53 7.12
N ASP A 176 5.05 4.59 7.37
CA ASP A 176 5.17 3.89 8.62
C ASP A 176 6.21 4.60 9.51
N THR A 177 5.77 5.17 10.63
CA THR A 177 6.62 5.94 11.55
C THR A 177 7.57 5.03 12.33
N CYS A 178 7.21 3.77 12.57
CA CYS A 178 8.10 2.78 13.17
C CYS A 178 9.26 2.45 12.22
N HIS A 179 8.94 2.24 10.93
CA HIS A 179 9.95 2.04 9.90
C HIS A 179 10.80 3.29 9.66
N THR A 180 10.22 4.50 9.77
CA THR A 180 10.95 5.76 9.67
C THR A 180 12.02 5.83 10.76
N TRP A 181 11.64 5.62 12.00
CA TRP A 181 12.55 5.63 13.15
C TRP A 181 13.62 4.53 13.02
N ALA A 182 13.20 3.26 12.81
CA ALA A 182 14.12 2.14 12.71
C ALA A 182 14.99 2.18 11.43
N GLY A 183 14.52 2.84 10.38
CA GLY A 183 15.25 3.06 9.13
C GLY A 183 16.32 4.13 9.20
N GLY A 184 16.33 4.96 10.27
CA GLY A 184 17.29 6.03 10.48
C GLY A 184 16.89 7.35 9.80
N ILE A 185 15.62 7.57 9.54
CA ILE A 185 15.05 8.89 9.20
C ILE A 185 14.67 9.55 10.53
N PRO A 186 15.25 10.69 10.90
CA PRO A 186 14.98 11.38 12.17
C PRO A 186 13.58 12.01 12.22
#